data_99fc74cd9c39149cd4ac952d2dd901b5
#
_entry.id   99fc74cd9c39149cd4ac952d2dd901b5
#
_cell.length_a   1.000
_cell.length_b   1.000
_cell.length_c   1.000
_cell.angle_alpha   90.00
_cell.angle_beta   90.00
_cell.angle_gamma   90.00
#
_symmetry.space_group_name_H-M   'P 1'
#
loop_
_entity.id
_entity.type
_entity.pdbx_description
1 polymer ?
#
loop_
_entity_poly.entity_id
_entity_poly.type
_entity_poly.pdbx_seq_one_letter_code
_entity_poly.pdbx_strand_id
1 'polypeptide(L)'
;MRDEVAVGNYRLDEKISSTALKTGESFSYEFNVYGEGNVSAIEKPEQFNDGIFDVYEPNVRQNINRSGNRVTGTKTFSYFMIPKEPGEYKLSTYFNWVFFNPTTHKYDTLKPKAAIQVEGESLKNEAIESADAGTFYDRIASADNSLKSMSTSDWLGWTANILLIVMLAGSVYFVIRKA
;
A
#
# COMPACT_ATOMS: atom_id res chain seq x y z
N MET A 1 -4.23 -22.71 25.43
CA MET A 1 -3.91 -21.49 26.21
C MET A 1 -3.13 -20.62 25.27
N ARG A 2 -3.52 -19.38 25.03
CA ARG A 2 -2.69 -18.46 24.27
C ARG A 2 -1.49 -18.15 25.15
N ASP A 3 -0.30 -18.43 24.66
CA ASP A 3 0.92 -18.38 25.47
C ASP A 3 1.35 -16.95 25.86
N GLU A 4 0.72 -15.91 25.26
CA GLU A 4 1.06 -14.50 25.50
C GLU A 4 -0.19 -13.62 25.59
N VAL A 5 -0.93 -13.74 26.69
CA VAL A 5 -2.05 -12.86 26.98
C VAL A 5 -1.63 -11.81 28.00
N ALA A 6 -1.79 -10.53 27.67
CA ALA A 6 -1.51 -9.46 28.61
C ALA A 6 -2.42 -9.55 29.83
N VAL A 7 -1.83 -9.36 31.03
CA VAL A 7 -2.52 -9.39 32.31
C VAL A 7 -2.62 -7.98 32.87
N GLY A 8 -3.83 -7.54 33.20
CA GLY A 8 -4.06 -6.19 33.73
C GLY A 8 -5.50 -5.75 33.69
N ASN A 9 -5.74 -4.50 34.10
CA ASN A 9 -7.02 -3.83 34.01
C ASN A 9 -6.93 -2.80 32.89
N TYR A 10 -7.43 -3.16 31.70
CA TYR A 10 -7.32 -2.35 30.51
C TYR A 10 -8.65 -1.82 30.01
N ARG A 11 -8.59 -0.69 29.33
CA ARG A 11 -9.71 -0.04 28.66
C ARG A 11 -9.31 0.40 27.27
N LEU A 12 -10.29 0.52 26.39
CA LEU A 12 -10.12 1.03 25.03
C LEU A 12 -10.60 2.47 24.96
N ASP A 13 -9.78 3.33 24.38
CA ASP A 13 -10.15 4.63 23.85
C ASP A 13 -9.91 4.63 22.34
N GLU A 14 -10.78 5.27 21.58
CA GLU A 14 -10.80 5.22 20.13
C GLU A 14 -10.78 6.62 19.55
N LYS A 15 -10.00 6.79 18.46
CA LYS A 15 -10.10 8.00 17.63
C LYS A 15 -10.19 7.59 16.18
N ILE A 16 -11.06 8.25 15.48
CA ILE A 16 -11.28 8.09 14.05
C ILE A 16 -11.26 9.46 13.37
N SER A 17 -10.59 9.56 12.24
CA SER A 17 -10.48 10.85 11.54
C SER A 17 -11.78 11.26 10.85
N SER A 18 -12.54 10.29 10.33
CA SER A 18 -13.83 10.52 9.70
C SER A 18 -14.71 9.27 9.82
N THR A 19 -16.01 9.48 10.04
CA THR A 19 -17.01 8.41 10.08
C THR A 19 -17.85 8.34 8.80
N ALA A 20 -17.79 9.37 7.95
CA ALA A 20 -18.44 9.41 6.64
C ALA A 20 -17.34 9.55 5.57
N LEU A 21 -17.28 8.59 4.66
CA LEU A 21 -16.19 8.41 3.71
C LEU A 21 -16.75 8.04 2.34
N LYS A 22 -15.92 8.22 1.32
CA LYS A 22 -16.17 7.62 0.01
C LYS A 22 -15.27 6.40 -0.20
N THR A 23 -15.67 5.49 -1.07
CA THR A 23 -14.81 4.40 -1.53
C THR A 23 -13.48 4.95 -2.06
N GLY A 24 -12.36 4.34 -1.66
CA GLY A 24 -11.02 4.83 -1.98
C GLY A 24 -10.51 6.00 -1.12
N GLU A 25 -11.35 6.59 -0.28
CA GLU A 25 -10.94 7.66 0.63
C GLU A 25 -10.32 7.09 1.90
N SER A 26 -9.08 7.48 2.16
CA SER A 26 -8.35 6.99 3.32
C SER A 26 -8.78 7.66 4.63
N PHE A 27 -8.75 6.89 5.71
CA PHE A 27 -8.96 7.42 7.06
C PHE A 27 -7.97 6.81 8.05
N SER A 28 -7.75 7.50 9.17
CA SER A 28 -6.96 6.98 10.27
C SER A 28 -7.84 6.53 11.42
N TYR A 29 -7.46 5.39 12.01
CA TYR A 29 -8.10 4.82 13.18
C TYR A 29 -7.07 4.52 14.26
N GLU A 30 -7.26 5.07 15.46
CA GLU A 30 -6.40 4.80 16.63
C GLU A 30 -7.13 3.87 17.59
N PHE A 31 -6.55 2.69 17.80
CA PHE A 31 -6.92 1.74 18.84
C PHE A 31 -5.98 1.94 20.03
N ASN A 32 -6.47 2.59 21.08
CA ASN A 32 -5.67 3.04 22.19
C ASN A 32 -6.02 2.25 23.45
N VAL A 33 -5.14 1.32 23.85
CA VAL A 33 -5.29 0.53 25.07
C VAL A 33 -4.59 1.25 26.22
N TYR A 34 -5.31 1.53 27.28
CA TYR A 34 -4.76 2.15 28.48
C TYR A 34 -5.19 1.42 29.74
N GLY A 35 -4.34 1.45 30.77
CA GLY A 35 -4.68 0.81 32.03
C GLY A 35 -3.49 0.51 32.93
N GLU A 36 -3.72 -0.40 33.88
CA GLU A 36 -2.75 -0.89 34.84
C GLU A 36 -2.41 -2.34 34.52
N GLY A 37 -1.13 -2.64 34.39
CA GLY A 37 -0.63 -3.98 34.08
C GLY A 37 0.63 -3.94 33.23
N ASN A 38 1.00 -5.06 32.59
CA ASN A 38 2.14 -5.13 31.70
C ASN A 38 1.82 -4.52 30.33
N VAL A 39 1.95 -3.20 30.22
CA VAL A 39 1.69 -2.46 28.96
C VAL A 39 2.61 -2.90 27.82
N SER A 40 3.82 -3.37 28.14
CA SER A 40 4.75 -3.86 27.12
C SER A 40 4.26 -5.13 26.43
N ALA A 41 3.52 -5.97 27.14
CA ALA A 41 2.95 -7.22 26.62
C ALA A 41 1.64 -7.01 25.84
N ILE A 42 1.20 -5.77 25.65
CA ILE A 42 0.04 -5.50 24.79
C ILE A 42 0.48 -5.68 23.34
N GLU A 43 -0.05 -6.69 22.69
CA GLU A 43 0.14 -6.96 21.27
C GLU A 43 -0.88 -6.19 20.42
N LYS A 44 -0.64 -6.15 19.12
CA LYS A 44 -1.59 -5.54 18.19
C LYS A 44 -2.93 -6.29 18.24
N PRO A 45 -4.07 -5.57 18.12
CA PRO A 45 -5.38 -6.19 18.02
C PRO A 45 -5.44 -7.23 16.89
N GLU A 46 -6.20 -8.29 17.13
CA GLU A 46 -6.53 -9.21 16.02
C GLU A 46 -7.32 -8.45 14.97
N GLN A 47 -6.94 -8.65 13.72
CA GLN A 47 -7.58 -8.06 12.56
C GLN A 47 -8.28 -9.15 11.75
N PHE A 48 -9.56 -8.91 11.46
CA PHE A 48 -10.27 -9.68 10.46
C PHE A 48 -10.18 -8.94 9.12
N ASN A 49 -9.73 -9.63 8.09
CA ASN A 49 -9.62 -9.06 6.74
C ASN A 49 -10.54 -9.84 5.79
N ASP A 50 -11.61 -9.19 5.34
CA ASP A 50 -12.57 -9.69 4.35
C ASP A 50 -12.32 -9.13 2.95
N GLY A 51 -11.25 -8.33 2.80
CA GLY A 51 -10.91 -7.66 1.54
C GLY A 51 -11.71 -6.38 1.27
N ILE A 52 -12.58 -5.97 2.20
CA ILE A 52 -13.34 -4.71 2.08
C ILE A 52 -12.45 -3.50 2.34
N PHE A 53 -11.48 -3.65 3.25
CA PHE A 53 -10.53 -2.61 3.58
C PHE A 53 -9.11 -3.01 3.18
N ASP A 54 -8.36 -2.06 2.60
CA ASP A 54 -6.91 -2.11 2.65
C ASP A 54 -6.49 -1.55 4.01
N VAL A 55 -5.89 -2.40 4.84
CA VAL A 55 -5.42 -2.03 6.18
C VAL A 55 -3.91 -2.09 6.18
N TYR A 56 -3.27 -0.95 6.46
CA TYR A 56 -1.82 -0.86 6.55
C TYR A 56 -1.35 -1.17 7.97
N GLU A 57 -0.13 -1.72 8.09
CA GLU A 57 0.48 -2.00 9.39
C GLU A 57 0.47 -0.76 10.27
N PRO A 58 0.07 -0.89 11.56
CA PRO A 58 -0.10 0.26 12.42
C PRO A 58 1.23 0.87 12.86
N ASN A 59 1.25 2.18 13.00
CA ASN A 59 2.28 2.84 13.80
C ASN A 59 1.97 2.61 15.28
N VAL A 60 2.97 2.15 16.03
CA VAL A 60 2.81 1.79 17.45
C VAL A 60 3.53 2.80 18.33
N ARG A 61 2.79 3.40 19.27
CA ARG A 61 3.34 4.28 20.30
C ARG A 61 2.99 3.72 21.67
N GLN A 62 3.92 3.81 22.61
CA GLN A 62 3.63 3.42 24.00
C GLN A 62 4.18 4.46 24.97
N ASN A 63 3.45 4.60 26.09
CA ASN A 63 3.87 5.38 27.23
C ASN A 63 3.66 4.55 28.49
N ILE A 64 4.70 4.37 29.30
CA ILE A 64 4.67 3.56 30.52
C ILE A 64 5.09 4.42 31.68
N ASN A 65 4.23 4.49 32.70
CA ASN A 65 4.51 5.14 33.97
C ASN A 65 4.65 4.08 35.08
N ARG A 66 5.73 4.15 35.81
CA ARG A 66 5.99 3.31 36.96
C ARG A 66 5.99 4.18 38.22
N SER A 67 5.03 3.93 39.12
CA SER A 67 4.90 4.66 40.35
C SER A 67 4.72 3.66 41.54
N GLY A 68 5.75 3.56 42.35
CA GLY A 68 5.79 2.56 43.41
C GLY A 68 5.68 1.13 42.88
N ASN A 69 4.68 0.38 43.33
CA ASN A 69 4.44 -1.00 42.92
C ASN A 69 3.40 -1.13 41.76
N ARG A 70 3.07 -0.03 41.12
CA ARG A 70 2.10 0.00 40.01
C ARG A 70 2.75 0.38 38.72
N VAL A 71 2.36 -0.32 37.64
CA VAL A 71 2.71 -0.01 36.28
C VAL A 71 1.43 0.35 35.55
N THR A 72 1.35 1.58 35.09
CA THR A 72 0.24 2.08 34.29
C THR A 72 0.77 2.59 32.95
N GLY A 73 -0.08 2.67 31.95
CA GLY A 73 0.36 3.23 30.67
C GLY A 73 -0.67 3.09 29.59
N THR A 74 -0.18 3.40 28.41
CA THR A 74 -0.98 3.46 27.19
C THR A 74 -0.18 2.86 26.06
N LYS A 75 -0.84 2.06 25.22
CA LYS A 75 -0.28 1.61 23.95
C LYS A 75 -1.29 1.90 22.85
N THR A 76 -0.86 2.68 21.88
CA THR A 76 -1.67 3.17 20.76
C THR A 76 -1.23 2.52 19.47
N PHE A 77 -2.19 1.96 18.76
CA PHE A 77 -2.01 1.40 17.42
C PHE A 77 -2.76 2.30 16.44
N SER A 78 -2.01 3.01 15.60
CA SER A 78 -2.58 3.94 14.62
C SER A 78 -2.60 3.27 13.25
N TYR A 79 -3.77 2.88 12.81
CA TYR A 79 -4.03 2.25 11.52
C TYR A 79 -4.36 3.29 10.46
N PHE A 80 -3.95 3.02 9.25
CA PHE A 80 -4.39 3.72 8.06
C PHE A 80 -5.20 2.75 7.20
N MET A 81 -6.40 3.14 6.84
CA MET A 81 -7.36 2.25 6.19
C MET A 81 -8.00 2.91 4.97
N ILE A 82 -8.29 2.11 3.94
CA ILE A 82 -8.96 2.55 2.71
C ILE A 82 -10.11 1.58 2.42
N PRO A 83 -11.38 2.03 2.47
CA PRO A 83 -12.52 1.20 2.11
C PRO A 83 -12.60 1.02 0.59
N LYS A 84 -12.88 -0.20 0.15
CA LYS A 84 -13.06 -0.58 -1.26
C LYS A 84 -14.51 -0.72 -1.67
N GLU A 85 -15.40 -0.93 -0.72
CA GLU A 85 -16.81 -1.16 -0.98
C GLU A 85 -17.68 -0.17 -0.19
N PRO A 86 -18.80 0.29 -0.77
CA PRO A 86 -19.77 1.09 -0.06
C PRO A 86 -20.53 0.26 0.96
N GLY A 87 -20.93 0.86 2.09
CA GLY A 87 -21.68 0.19 3.14
C GLY A 87 -21.52 0.82 4.52
N GLU A 88 -22.18 0.24 5.51
CA GLU A 88 -22.01 0.58 6.91
C GLU A 88 -21.16 -0.50 7.60
N TYR A 89 -20.07 -0.08 8.22
CA TYR A 89 -19.09 -0.99 8.82
C TYR A 89 -18.86 -0.68 10.29
N LYS A 90 -19.08 -1.67 11.15
CA LYS A 90 -18.74 -1.59 12.57
C LYS A 90 -17.29 -2.07 12.77
N LEU A 91 -16.44 -1.21 13.29
CA LEU A 91 -15.02 -1.57 13.51
C LEU A 91 -14.84 -2.72 14.52
N SER A 92 -15.84 -3.01 15.32
CA SER A 92 -15.85 -4.20 16.20
C SER A 92 -15.84 -5.54 15.47
N THR A 93 -16.18 -5.57 14.18
CA THR A 93 -16.06 -6.76 13.33
C THR A 93 -14.62 -6.98 12.90
N TYR A 94 -13.87 -5.89 12.73
CA TYR A 94 -12.51 -5.91 12.18
C TYR A 94 -11.41 -5.94 13.23
N PHE A 95 -11.68 -5.43 14.44
CA PHE A 95 -10.69 -5.36 15.50
C PHE A 95 -11.22 -5.92 16.81
N ASN A 96 -10.41 -6.73 17.47
CA ASN A 96 -10.64 -7.15 18.85
C ASN A 96 -9.30 -7.40 19.56
N TRP A 97 -9.31 -7.25 20.87
CA TRP A 97 -8.13 -7.53 21.69
C TRP A 97 -8.54 -8.18 23.00
N VAL A 98 -7.95 -9.33 23.30
CA VAL A 98 -8.27 -10.16 24.47
C VAL A 98 -7.17 -10.01 25.51
N PHE A 99 -7.55 -9.89 26.78
CA PHE A 99 -6.65 -9.83 27.93
C PHE A 99 -7.21 -10.61 29.12
N PHE A 100 -6.34 -10.92 30.09
CA PHE A 100 -6.77 -11.49 31.34
C PHE A 100 -6.91 -10.40 32.42
N ASN A 101 -8.10 -10.26 32.98
CA ASN A 101 -8.39 -9.29 34.04
C ASN A 101 -8.16 -9.94 35.43
N PRO A 102 -7.13 -9.53 36.18
CA PRO A 102 -6.83 -10.13 37.48
C PRO A 102 -7.83 -9.80 38.58
N THR A 103 -8.63 -8.73 38.42
CA THR A 103 -9.66 -8.34 39.37
C THR A 103 -10.89 -9.25 39.26
N THR A 104 -11.29 -9.59 38.06
CA THR A 104 -12.46 -10.45 37.79
C THR A 104 -12.08 -11.92 37.63
N HIS A 105 -10.79 -12.24 37.52
CA HIS A 105 -10.23 -13.57 37.23
C HIS A 105 -10.79 -14.18 35.96
N LYS A 106 -11.03 -13.35 34.93
CA LYS A 106 -11.60 -13.75 33.65
C LYS A 106 -10.86 -13.11 32.48
N TYR A 107 -10.98 -13.76 31.35
CA TYR A 107 -10.64 -13.11 30.07
C TYR A 107 -11.70 -12.09 29.74
N ASP A 108 -11.26 -10.94 29.25
CA ASP A 108 -12.10 -9.86 28.77
C ASP A 108 -11.65 -9.44 27.38
N THR A 109 -12.54 -8.80 26.61
CA THR A 109 -12.28 -8.42 25.23
C THR A 109 -12.61 -6.96 25.00
N LEU A 110 -11.63 -6.20 24.57
CA LEU A 110 -11.83 -4.83 24.09
C LEU A 110 -12.25 -4.87 22.62
N LYS A 111 -13.41 -4.28 22.35
CA LYS A 111 -13.97 -4.15 21.00
C LYS A 111 -14.26 -2.69 20.70
N PRO A 112 -13.93 -2.21 19.49
CA PRO A 112 -14.36 -0.89 19.02
C PRO A 112 -15.87 -0.68 19.11
N LYS A 113 -16.26 0.57 19.30
CA LYS A 113 -17.66 0.99 19.22
C LYS A 113 -17.91 1.82 17.96
N ALA A 114 -16.86 2.32 17.36
CA ALA A 114 -16.94 3.15 16.16
C ALA A 114 -17.54 2.37 14.98
N ALA A 115 -18.37 3.08 14.23
CA ALA A 115 -18.90 2.64 12.94
C ALA A 115 -18.61 3.71 11.89
N ILE A 116 -18.43 3.29 10.65
CA ILE A 116 -18.21 4.17 9.51
C ILE A 116 -19.24 3.91 8.43
N GLN A 117 -19.63 4.99 7.76
CA GLN A 117 -20.48 4.97 6.57
C GLN A 117 -19.63 5.26 5.35
N VAL A 118 -19.67 4.36 4.36
CA VAL A 118 -18.92 4.49 3.11
C VAL A 118 -19.91 4.60 1.95
N GLU A 119 -19.77 5.64 1.14
CA GLU A 119 -20.58 5.88 -0.04
C GLU A 119 -19.71 5.80 -1.30
N GLY A 120 -20.32 5.53 -2.46
CA GLY A 120 -19.64 5.49 -3.75
C GLY A 120 -19.81 4.17 -4.47
N GLU A 121 -18.98 3.94 -5.49
CA GLU A 121 -18.96 2.71 -6.27
C GLU A 121 -17.97 1.71 -5.69
N SER A 122 -18.21 0.40 -5.90
CA SER A 122 -17.28 -0.64 -5.46
C SER A 122 -16.02 -0.61 -6.32
N LEU A 123 -14.86 -0.52 -5.67
CA LEU A 123 -13.54 -0.59 -6.34
C LEU A 123 -13.06 -2.04 -6.54
N LYS A 124 -13.82 -3.02 -6.04
CA LYS A 124 -13.47 -4.43 -6.15
C LYS A 124 -13.53 -4.94 -7.60
N ASN A 125 -14.45 -4.39 -8.38
CA ASN A 125 -14.59 -4.75 -9.79
C ASN A 125 -13.53 -4.09 -10.68
N GLU A 126 -13.06 -2.88 -10.35
CA GLU A 126 -11.96 -2.25 -11.10
C GLU A 126 -10.66 -3.05 -11.02
N ALA A 127 -10.40 -3.69 -9.88
CA ALA A 127 -9.24 -4.57 -9.72
C ALA A 127 -9.38 -5.86 -10.56
N ILE A 128 -10.61 -6.32 -10.82
CA ILE A 128 -10.88 -7.50 -11.66
C ILE A 128 -10.81 -7.11 -13.14
N GLU A 129 -11.35 -5.96 -13.53
CA GLU A 129 -11.25 -5.46 -14.91
C GLU A 129 -9.80 -5.09 -15.30
N SER A 130 -9.02 -4.55 -14.37
CA SER A 130 -7.58 -4.33 -14.59
C SER A 130 -6.76 -5.63 -14.50
N ALA A 131 -7.26 -6.66 -13.83
CA ALA A 131 -6.68 -8.00 -13.82
C ALA A 131 -7.09 -8.83 -15.06
N ASP A 132 -8.09 -8.38 -15.84
CA ASP A 132 -8.34 -8.87 -17.19
C ASP A 132 -7.28 -8.28 -18.14
N ALA A 133 -6.03 -8.62 -17.82
CA ALA A 133 -4.84 -8.25 -18.56
C ALA A 133 -4.84 -8.86 -20.00
N GLY A 134 -5.88 -9.59 -20.37
CA GLY A 134 -6.04 -10.09 -21.73
C GLY A 134 -5.91 -8.98 -22.75
N THR A 135 -6.63 -7.86 -22.54
CA THR A 135 -6.55 -6.71 -23.47
C THR A 135 -5.22 -5.96 -23.43
N PHE A 136 -4.50 -6.00 -22.30
CA PHE A 136 -3.18 -5.38 -22.18
C PHE A 136 -2.12 -6.25 -22.86
N TYR A 137 -2.13 -7.56 -22.63
CA TYR A 137 -1.21 -8.49 -23.29
C TYR A 137 -1.51 -8.64 -24.77
N ASP A 138 -2.77 -8.59 -25.20
CA ASP A 138 -3.16 -8.56 -26.61
C ASP A 138 -2.70 -7.28 -27.30
N ARG A 139 -2.72 -6.14 -26.62
CA ARG A 139 -2.14 -4.89 -27.15
C ARG A 139 -0.62 -4.94 -27.22
N ILE A 140 0.05 -5.60 -26.29
CA ILE A 140 1.51 -5.80 -26.35
C ILE A 140 1.87 -6.82 -27.43
N ALA A 141 1.10 -7.90 -27.57
CA ALA A 141 1.31 -8.91 -28.60
C ALA A 141 0.99 -8.39 -30.02
N SER A 142 0.03 -7.47 -30.15
CA SER A 142 -0.33 -6.82 -31.41
C SER A 142 0.47 -5.53 -31.68
N ALA A 143 1.20 -5.01 -30.69
CA ALA A 143 2.17 -3.96 -30.92
C ALA A 143 3.29 -4.56 -31.76
N ASP A 144 3.36 -4.10 -33.03
CA ASP A 144 4.45 -4.47 -33.96
C ASP A 144 5.77 -4.05 -33.32
N ASN A 145 6.39 -4.99 -32.62
CA ASN A 145 7.67 -4.84 -31.94
C ASN A 145 8.83 -5.08 -32.93
N SER A 146 8.52 -5.13 -34.25
CA SER A 146 9.54 -5.07 -35.24
C SER A 146 10.21 -3.71 -35.10
N LEU A 147 11.44 -3.73 -34.62
CA LEU A 147 12.34 -2.59 -34.76
C LEU A 147 12.33 -2.24 -36.25
N LYS A 148 11.52 -1.27 -36.62
CA LYS A 148 11.61 -0.65 -37.94
C LYS A 148 13.00 -0.05 -37.97
N SER A 149 13.95 -0.85 -38.45
CA SER A 149 15.29 -0.39 -38.76
C SER A 149 15.11 0.83 -39.64
N MET A 150 15.24 1.99 -39.06
CA MET A 150 15.43 3.19 -39.87
C MET A 150 16.74 2.95 -40.61
N SER A 151 16.62 2.53 -41.87
CA SER A 151 17.73 2.41 -42.77
C SER A 151 18.27 3.81 -43.07
N THR A 152 18.91 4.39 -42.08
CA THR A 152 19.79 5.55 -42.25
C THR A 152 21.11 5.13 -42.92
N SER A 153 21.41 3.81 -42.94
CA SER A 153 22.63 3.25 -43.52
C SER A 153 22.65 3.35 -45.04
N ASP A 154 21.49 3.20 -45.71
CA ASP A 154 21.45 3.19 -47.17
C ASP A 154 21.68 4.58 -47.72
N TRP A 155 21.13 5.61 -47.09
CA TRP A 155 21.36 6.98 -47.51
C TRP A 155 22.80 7.46 -47.23
N LEU A 156 23.35 7.09 -46.03
CA LEU A 156 24.75 7.39 -45.68
C LEU A 156 25.72 6.66 -46.63
N GLY A 157 25.45 5.40 -46.97
CA GLY A 157 26.26 4.64 -47.92
C GLY A 157 26.27 5.28 -49.32
N TRP A 158 25.12 5.76 -49.80
CA TRP A 158 25.01 6.44 -51.10
C TRP A 158 25.77 7.76 -51.10
N THR A 159 25.66 8.58 -50.08
CA THR A 159 26.39 9.87 -50.00
C THR A 159 27.88 9.67 -49.85
N ALA A 160 28.36 8.69 -49.10
CA ALA A 160 29.78 8.36 -48.99
C ALA A 160 30.37 7.91 -50.35
N ASN A 161 29.65 7.07 -51.11
CA ASN A 161 30.09 6.61 -52.41
C ASN A 161 30.16 7.75 -53.45
N ILE A 162 29.18 8.66 -53.44
CA ILE A 162 29.19 9.84 -54.32
C ILE A 162 30.40 10.72 -54.01
N LEU A 163 30.68 10.97 -52.74
CA LEU A 163 31.81 11.79 -52.29
C LEU A 163 33.16 11.18 -52.73
N LEU A 164 33.29 9.85 -52.65
CA LEU A 164 34.46 9.11 -53.08
C LEU A 164 34.69 9.22 -54.60
N ILE A 165 33.63 9.14 -55.39
CA ILE A 165 33.69 9.31 -56.87
C ILE A 165 34.11 10.74 -57.21
N VAL A 166 33.57 11.75 -56.56
CA VAL A 166 33.93 13.16 -56.79
C VAL A 166 35.40 13.43 -56.43
N MET A 167 35.90 12.86 -55.31
CA MET A 167 37.32 12.97 -54.96
C MET A 167 38.22 12.29 -55.98
N LEU A 168 37.85 11.10 -56.48
CA LEU A 168 38.61 10.38 -57.50
C LEU A 168 38.67 11.16 -58.84
N ALA A 169 37.52 11.66 -59.29
CA ALA A 169 37.43 12.48 -60.51
C ALA A 169 38.25 13.78 -60.39
N GLY A 170 38.19 14.43 -59.19
CA GLY A 170 38.96 15.62 -58.89
C GLY A 170 40.49 15.36 -58.91
N SER A 171 40.93 14.23 -58.39
CA SER A 171 42.35 13.85 -58.38
C SER A 171 42.85 13.56 -59.76
N VAL A 172 42.09 12.85 -60.61
CA VAL A 172 42.45 12.55 -62.02
C VAL A 172 42.49 13.84 -62.81
N TYR A 173 41.49 14.73 -62.65
CA TYR A 173 41.51 16.02 -63.31
C TYR A 173 42.72 16.85 -62.94
N PHE A 174 43.13 16.88 -61.70
CA PHE A 174 44.31 17.61 -61.23
C PHE A 174 45.61 17.05 -61.78
N VAL A 175 45.70 15.73 -61.88
CA VAL A 175 46.91 15.08 -62.54
C VAL A 175 47.00 15.39 -64.02
N ILE A 176 45.89 15.30 -64.76
CA ILE A 176 45.87 15.58 -66.19
C ILE A 176 46.19 17.07 -66.52
N ARG A 177 45.70 17.97 -65.61
CA ARG A 177 45.96 19.40 -65.83
C ARG A 177 47.40 19.82 -65.48
N LYS A 178 48.14 19.02 -64.77
CA LYS A 178 49.50 19.29 -64.34
C LYS A 178 50.56 18.57 -65.18
N ALA A 179 50.15 17.66 -66.06
CA ALA A 179 50.94 17.03 -67.13
C ALA A 179 50.89 17.83 -68.41
#